data_43f6500513cff59d1cb31a8992b24a6c
#
_entry.id   43f6500513cff59d1cb31a8992b24a6c
#
_cell.length_a   1.000
_cell.length_b   1.000
_cell.length_c   1.000
_cell.angle_alpha   90.00
_cell.angle_beta   90.00
_cell.angle_gamma   90.00
#
_symmetry.space_group_name_H-M   'P 1'
#
loop_
_entity.id
_entity.type
_entity.pdbx_description
1 polymer ?
#
loop_
_entity_poly.entity_id
_entity_poly.type
_entity_poly.pdbx_seq_one_letter_code
_entity_poly.pdbx_strand_id
1 'polypeptide(L)'
;MTVRTRFAPSPTGYLHIGGARTALFSWAYARKHGGTFILRIEDTDVERSTPEAVQAILDGMNWLGLNYDEGPFYQMQRMPRYREVIQQMLAAGQAYYCHISPAELDAMREAQRARGEKPRYDGTWRPEPGKTLPPVPADVKPVVRFKNPTGGVVGWKDLVKGHIEFSNTELDDLIIARADGTPTYNFCVVVDDWDMGITQVIRGDDHVNNTPRQINILKALGATVPRYAHLSMILGDDGTKLSKRHGAVSVMQYDEDGYLPEAVINYLARLGWSHGDDEVFSVAQFCEWFDLDHITPSAAQFNTEKLKWLNNHYIKQTDNDKLAAMVRPRLEARGITVGDTPALAAVVGLYKERISTLNELADAAEVFYIDLHPDAALLDAQLSAEAIPALRELARRFASVTWETAAISAAIKEVIAAHGLKMPKLAMPLRVMLTGQTQTPSVDALVALFPREMVLQRIERNLAKKTA
;
A
#
# COMPACT_ATOMS: atom_id res chain seq x y z
N MET A 1 21.03 21.96 -8.45
CA MET A 1 20.89 21.28 -7.15
C MET A 1 20.43 19.86 -7.41
N THR A 2 21.07 18.87 -6.80
CA THR A 2 20.66 17.47 -6.86
C THR A 2 19.31 17.31 -6.16
N VAL A 3 18.38 16.58 -6.77
CA VAL A 3 17.07 16.31 -6.19
C VAL A 3 17.21 15.46 -4.93
N ARG A 4 16.56 15.89 -3.85
CA ARG A 4 16.47 15.15 -2.59
C ARG A 4 15.03 15.15 -2.12
N THR A 5 14.43 13.97 -2.06
CA THR A 5 13.07 13.74 -1.59
C THR A 5 13.09 12.91 -0.32
N ARG A 6 11.98 12.87 0.40
CA ARG A 6 11.85 12.02 1.58
C ARG A 6 10.46 11.42 1.69
N PHE A 7 10.41 10.27 2.32
CA PHE A 7 9.20 9.72 2.94
C PHE A 7 9.37 9.80 4.45
N ALA A 8 8.42 10.42 5.13
CA ALA A 8 8.52 10.78 6.55
C ALA A 8 7.28 10.31 7.34
N PRO A 9 7.09 8.98 7.46
CA PRO A 9 5.92 8.43 8.15
C PRO A 9 6.03 8.54 9.66
N SER A 10 4.88 8.78 10.32
CA SER A 10 4.75 8.57 11.76
C SER A 10 4.42 7.11 12.03
N PRO A 11 5.19 6.39 12.87
CA PRO A 11 5.02 4.96 13.09
C PRO A 11 3.91 4.68 14.12
N THR A 12 2.71 5.19 13.85
CA THR A 12 1.53 5.03 14.70
C THR A 12 0.56 3.96 14.18
N GLY A 13 0.98 3.17 13.21
CA GLY A 13 0.22 2.12 12.59
C GLY A 13 0.95 1.53 11.38
N TYR A 14 0.20 0.80 10.57
CA TYR A 14 0.72 0.18 9.36
C TYR A 14 0.92 1.19 8.22
N LEU A 15 1.77 0.82 7.25
CA LEU A 15 1.87 1.55 5.98
C LEU A 15 0.60 1.31 5.17
N HIS A 16 -0.30 2.28 5.16
CA HIS A 16 -1.53 2.23 4.35
C HIS A 16 -1.30 2.76 2.93
N ILE A 17 -2.27 2.53 2.04
CA ILE A 17 -2.18 2.88 0.60
C ILE A 17 -1.80 4.36 0.38
N GLY A 18 -2.37 5.29 1.12
CA GLY A 18 -2.05 6.71 0.97
C GLY A 18 -0.59 7.02 1.28
N GLY A 19 -0.06 6.43 2.36
CA GLY A 19 1.36 6.51 2.70
C GLY A 19 2.25 5.82 1.66
N ALA A 20 1.86 4.64 1.19
CA ALA A 20 2.58 3.91 0.15
C ALA A 20 2.65 4.70 -1.17
N ARG A 21 1.56 5.36 -1.59
CA ARG A 21 1.56 6.23 -2.77
C ARG A 21 2.49 7.44 -2.59
N THR A 22 2.47 8.06 -1.43
CA THR A 22 3.37 9.18 -1.11
C THR A 22 4.83 8.74 -1.18
N ALA A 23 5.17 7.58 -0.59
CA ALA A 23 6.49 6.99 -0.68
C ALA A 23 6.89 6.69 -2.12
N LEU A 24 6.00 6.06 -2.89
CA LEU A 24 6.21 5.72 -4.30
C LEU A 24 6.50 6.96 -5.15
N PHE A 25 5.74 8.03 -5.00
CA PHE A 25 5.92 9.26 -5.79
C PHE A 25 7.21 9.99 -5.41
N SER A 26 7.55 10.04 -4.13
CA SER A 26 8.82 10.61 -3.65
C SER A 26 10.02 9.82 -4.16
N TRP A 27 9.94 8.50 -4.11
CA TRP A 27 10.95 7.56 -4.60
C TRP A 27 11.13 7.68 -6.13
N ALA A 28 10.03 7.63 -6.89
CA ALA A 28 10.08 7.71 -8.36
C ALA A 28 10.65 9.04 -8.85
N TYR A 29 10.28 10.15 -8.20
CA TYR A 29 10.82 11.45 -8.54
C TYR A 29 12.33 11.53 -8.31
N ALA A 30 12.82 11.00 -7.20
CA ALA A 30 14.26 10.90 -6.96
C ALA A 30 14.95 10.01 -8.01
N ARG A 31 14.41 8.86 -8.34
CA ARG A 31 14.98 7.93 -9.33
C ARG A 31 15.05 8.56 -10.72
N LYS A 32 13.98 9.22 -11.17
CA LYS A 32 13.96 9.93 -12.45
C LYS A 32 15.09 10.94 -12.59
N HIS A 33 15.38 11.68 -11.52
CA HIS A 33 16.35 12.76 -11.54
C HIS A 33 17.75 12.35 -11.07
N GLY A 34 18.01 11.07 -10.87
CA GLY A 34 19.27 10.59 -10.32
C GLY A 34 19.59 11.19 -8.93
N GLY A 35 18.54 11.49 -8.17
CA GLY A 35 18.61 12.12 -6.86
C GLY A 35 18.63 11.13 -5.71
N THR A 36 18.41 11.63 -4.51
CA THR A 36 18.43 10.87 -3.25
C THR A 36 17.04 10.75 -2.67
N PHE A 37 16.64 9.55 -2.29
CA PHE A 37 15.41 9.27 -1.55
C PHE A 37 15.72 8.91 -0.12
N ILE A 38 15.14 9.65 0.83
CA ILE A 38 15.43 9.56 2.26
C ILE A 38 14.24 8.98 3.01
N LEU A 39 14.50 8.07 3.95
CA LEU A 39 13.50 7.61 4.92
C LEU A 39 13.75 8.27 6.27
N ARG A 40 12.71 8.94 6.79
CA ARG A 40 12.69 9.55 8.11
C ARG A 40 11.50 9.07 8.90
N ILE A 41 11.73 8.47 10.05
CA ILE A 41 10.69 8.00 10.97
C ILE A 41 10.38 9.12 11.95
N GLU A 42 9.14 9.61 11.92
CA GLU A 42 8.67 10.69 12.77
C GLU A 42 8.03 10.13 14.05
N ASP A 43 8.88 9.68 14.98
CA ASP A 43 8.55 8.95 16.19
C ASP A 43 8.42 9.83 17.44
N THR A 44 8.10 11.10 17.29
CA THR A 44 7.97 12.07 18.40
C THR A 44 6.73 11.83 19.29
N ASP A 45 5.73 11.11 18.79
CA ASP A 45 4.61 10.60 19.58
C ASP A 45 5.01 9.24 20.19
N VAL A 46 5.70 9.31 21.33
CA VAL A 46 6.31 8.14 21.97
C VAL A 46 5.26 7.09 22.39
N GLU A 47 4.07 7.52 22.79
CA GLU A 47 3.01 6.61 23.24
C GLU A 47 2.44 5.74 22.10
N ARG A 48 2.36 6.31 20.89
CA ARG A 48 1.83 5.62 19.70
C ARG A 48 2.89 5.06 18.78
N SER A 49 4.17 5.41 18.98
CA SER A 49 5.27 4.92 18.16
C SER A 49 5.82 3.62 18.74
N THR A 50 5.65 2.51 18.00
CA THR A 50 6.13 1.20 18.44
C THR A 50 7.17 0.64 17.46
N PRO A 51 8.11 -0.21 17.95
CA PRO A 51 9.05 -0.91 17.07
C PRO A 51 8.34 -1.74 15.99
N GLU A 52 7.21 -2.35 16.32
CA GLU A 52 6.40 -3.16 15.40
C GLU A 52 5.81 -2.31 14.27
N ALA A 53 5.35 -1.09 14.58
CA ALA A 53 4.85 -0.16 13.57
C ALA A 53 5.96 0.33 12.64
N VAL A 54 7.16 0.59 13.17
CA VAL A 54 8.35 0.90 12.34
C VAL A 54 8.67 -0.26 11.41
N GLN A 55 8.71 -1.49 11.94
CA GLN A 55 9.02 -2.68 11.14
C GLN A 55 7.96 -2.90 10.05
N ALA A 56 6.69 -2.69 10.35
CA ALA A 56 5.61 -2.81 9.37
C ALA A 56 5.77 -1.81 8.20
N ILE A 57 6.24 -0.59 8.46
CA ILE A 57 6.56 0.39 7.42
C ILE A 57 7.73 -0.11 6.56
N LEU A 58 8.80 -0.59 7.18
CA LEU A 58 9.97 -1.12 6.48
C LEU A 58 9.62 -2.34 5.62
N ASP A 59 8.83 -3.26 6.14
CA ASP A 59 8.36 -4.44 5.41
C ASP A 59 7.53 -4.05 4.19
N GLY A 60 6.61 -3.10 4.34
CA GLY A 60 5.80 -2.60 3.24
C GLY A 60 6.63 -1.92 2.15
N MET A 61 7.59 -1.09 2.52
CA MET A 61 8.50 -0.46 1.57
C MET A 61 9.39 -1.49 0.87
N ASN A 62 9.90 -2.47 1.61
CA ASN A 62 10.73 -3.55 1.05
C ASN A 62 9.94 -4.42 0.06
N TRP A 63 8.71 -4.79 0.41
CA TRP A 63 7.84 -5.56 -0.48
C TRP A 63 7.55 -4.82 -1.79
N LEU A 64 7.34 -3.50 -1.73
CA LEU A 64 7.16 -2.65 -2.92
C LEU A 64 8.48 -2.33 -3.65
N GLY A 65 9.64 -2.68 -3.08
CA GLY A 65 10.94 -2.37 -3.66
C GLY A 65 11.32 -0.88 -3.59
N LEU A 66 10.75 -0.12 -2.66
CA LEU A 66 11.03 1.29 -2.48
C LEU A 66 12.28 1.50 -1.61
N ASN A 67 13.44 1.23 -2.19
CA ASN A 67 14.72 1.33 -1.50
C ASN A 67 15.12 2.79 -1.26
N TYR A 68 15.36 3.15 -0.01
CA TYR A 68 15.90 4.45 0.36
C TYR A 68 17.43 4.46 0.25
N ASP A 69 17.98 5.64 -0.01
CA ASP A 69 19.43 5.84 -0.16
C ASP A 69 20.06 6.25 1.18
N GLU A 70 19.33 7.02 1.99
CA GLU A 70 19.75 7.47 3.32
C GLU A 70 18.66 7.20 4.36
N GLY A 71 19.07 6.86 5.56
CA GLY A 71 18.17 6.56 6.67
C GLY A 71 18.13 5.07 7.05
N PRO A 72 17.12 4.63 7.82
CA PRO A 72 16.11 5.49 8.43
C PRO A 72 16.67 6.43 9.49
N PHE A 73 16.29 7.71 9.41
CA PHE A 73 16.54 8.67 10.47
C PHE A 73 15.37 8.68 11.44
N TYR A 74 15.65 8.78 12.74
CA TYR A 74 14.62 8.82 13.79
C TYR A 74 14.61 10.20 14.45
N GLN A 75 13.45 10.84 14.52
CA GLN A 75 13.34 12.18 15.10
C GLN A 75 13.71 12.19 16.59
N MET A 76 13.38 11.14 17.35
CA MET A 76 13.77 11.04 18.77
C MET A 76 15.29 11.05 18.96
N GLN A 77 16.07 10.58 18.01
CA GLN A 77 17.55 10.65 18.05
C GLN A 77 18.09 12.03 17.72
N ARG A 78 17.26 12.94 17.18
CA ARG A 78 17.63 14.26 16.76
C ARG A 78 17.22 15.37 17.76
N MET A 79 16.70 15.01 18.92
CA MET A 79 16.27 15.96 19.96
C MET A 79 17.34 17.00 20.33
N PRO A 80 18.64 16.66 20.47
CA PRO A 80 19.69 17.68 20.73
C PRO A 80 19.75 18.73 19.62
N ARG A 81 19.62 18.34 18.36
CA ARG A 81 19.64 19.27 17.23
C ARG A 81 18.45 20.23 17.24
N TYR A 82 17.26 19.73 17.53
CA TYR A 82 16.08 20.61 17.65
C TYR A 82 16.24 21.62 18.78
N ARG A 83 16.74 21.20 19.92
CA ARG A 83 17.03 22.11 21.05
C ARG A 83 18.07 23.17 20.70
N GLU A 84 19.11 22.79 20.01
CA GLU A 84 20.11 23.74 19.51
C GLU A 84 19.50 24.83 18.62
N VAL A 85 18.68 24.46 17.63
CA VAL A 85 18.01 25.39 16.73
C VAL A 85 17.03 26.28 17.48
N ILE A 86 16.28 25.75 18.47
CA ILE A 86 15.40 26.55 19.32
C ILE A 86 16.21 27.62 20.07
N GLN A 87 17.36 27.26 20.66
CA GLN A 87 18.22 28.23 21.36
C GLN A 87 18.78 29.30 20.42
N GLN A 88 19.17 28.92 19.22
CA GLN A 88 19.61 29.87 18.17
C GLN A 88 18.49 30.85 17.82
N MET A 89 17.27 30.40 17.65
CA MET A 89 16.10 31.26 17.35
C MET A 89 15.74 32.17 18.50
N LEU A 90 15.81 31.70 19.75
CA LEU A 90 15.61 32.52 20.94
C LEU A 90 16.69 33.64 21.03
N ALA A 91 17.97 33.31 20.83
CA ALA A 91 19.05 34.25 20.85
C ALA A 91 18.96 35.32 19.72
N ALA A 92 18.42 34.92 18.55
CA ALA A 92 18.20 35.81 17.42
C ALA A 92 16.89 36.63 17.50
N GLY A 93 16.08 36.47 18.56
CA GLY A 93 14.82 37.15 18.70
C GLY A 93 13.73 36.65 17.73
N GLN A 94 13.92 35.49 17.13
CA GLN A 94 12.96 34.84 16.21
C GLN A 94 11.94 33.96 16.93
N ALA A 95 12.19 33.68 18.19
CA ALA A 95 11.31 32.94 19.09
C ALA A 95 11.33 33.58 20.47
N TYR A 96 10.34 33.26 21.31
CA TYR A 96 10.23 33.81 22.64
C TYR A 96 9.54 32.84 23.60
N TYR A 97 9.75 33.02 24.89
CA TYR A 97 9.07 32.29 25.94
C TYR A 97 7.65 32.84 26.17
N CYS A 98 6.67 31.97 26.17
CA CYS A 98 5.28 32.31 26.41
C CYS A 98 4.79 31.58 27.67
N HIS A 99 4.40 32.37 28.68
CA HIS A 99 3.96 31.88 29.98
C HIS A 99 2.43 31.81 30.10
N ILE A 100 1.68 31.85 29.01
CA ILE A 100 0.23 31.70 29.06
C ILE A 100 -0.11 30.27 29.50
N SER A 101 -0.98 30.17 30.51
CA SER A 101 -1.46 28.86 30.97
C SER A 101 -2.50 28.29 29.98
N PRO A 102 -2.71 26.96 29.96
CA PRO A 102 -3.78 26.35 29.16
C PRO A 102 -5.15 26.95 29.47
N ALA A 103 -5.45 27.20 30.75
CA ALA A 103 -6.73 27.81 31.18
C ALA A 103 -6.91 29.22 30.62
N GLU A 104 -5.86 30.06 30.69
CA GLU A 104 -5.88 31.43 30.13
C GLU A 104 -6.05 31.40 28.62
N LEU A 105 -5.37 30.49 27.92
CA LEU A 105 -5.48 30.32 26.46
C LEU A 105 -6.90 29.88 26.05
N ASP A 106 -7.50 28.95 26.79
CA ASP A 106 -8.88 28.50 26.54
C ASP A 106 -9.90 29.61 26.80
N ALA A 107 -9.75 30.37 27.88
CA ALA A 107 -10.60 31.53 28.17
C ALA A 107 -10.49 32.61 27.07
N MET A 108 -9.28 32.87 26.56
CA MET A 108 -9.04 33.79 25.45
C MET A 108 -9.75 33.33 24.17
N ARG A 109 -9.63 32.04 23.82
CA ARG A 109 -10.29 31.45 22.66
C ARG A 109 -11.80 31.48 22.75
N GLU A 110 -12.36 31.23 23.95
CA GLU A 110 -13.79 31.32 24.21
C GLU A 110 -14.30 32.74 24.04
N ALA A 111 -13.60 33.72 24.61
CA ALA A 111 -13.94 35.13 24.43
C ALA A 111 -13.91 35.57 22.96
N GLN A 112 -12.96 35.08 22.19
CA GLN A 112 -12.87 35.33 20.74
C GLN A 112 -14.06 34.72 19.99
N ARG A 113 -14.42 33.47 20.31
CA ARG A 113 -15.62 32.82 19.72
C ARG A 113 -16.90 33.60 20.04
N ALA A 114 -17.04 34.06 21.27
CA ALA A 114 -18.20 34.86 21.70
C ALA A 114 -18.34 36.18 20.89
N ARG A 115 -17.22 36.73 20.41
CA ARG A 115 -17.19 37.91 19.53
C ARG A 115 -17.28 37.59 18.04
N GLY A 116 -17.41 36.28 17.67
CA GLY A 116 -17.41 35.85 16.28
C GLY A 116 -16.04 35.87 15.59
N GLU A 117 -14.97 35.98 16.36
CA GLU A 117 -13.60 35.96 15.87
C GLU A 117 -13.06 34.54 15.76
N LYS A 118 -12.10 34.31 14.86
CA LYS A 118 -11.40 33.03 14.77
C LYS A 118 -10.50 32.84 15.99
N PRO A 119 -10.69 31.76 16.80
CA PRO A 119 -9.88 31.52 17.99
C PRO A 119 -8.40 31.34 17.66
N ARG A 120 -7.53 32.10 18.32
CA ARG A 120 -6.08 32.00 18.19
C ARG A 120 -5.37 32.63 19.38
N TYR A 121 -4.07 32.36 19.53
CA TYR A 121 -3.22 33.07 20.47
C TYR A 121 -3.05 34.53 20.01
N ASP A 122 -3.23 35.47 20.92
CA ASP A 122 -3.28 36.92 20.63
C ASP A 122 -1.91 37.63 20.67
N GLY A 123 -0.83 36.90 21.00
CA GLY A 123 0.50 37.47 21.11
C GLY A 123 0.78 38.20 22.43
N THR A 124 0.04 37.94 23.51
CA THR A 124 0.21 38.57 24.85
C THR A 124 1.69 38.58 25.28
N TRP A 125 2.40 37.48 25.13
CA TRP A 125 3.81 37.31 25.52
C TRP A 125 4.80 37.64 24.42
N ARG A 126 4.34 38.03 23.24
CA ARG A 126 5.18 38.36 22.11
C ARG A 126 5.93 39.68 22.39
N PRO A 127 7.30 39.68 22.42
CA PRO A 127 8.06 40.90 22.59
C PRO A 127 7.93 41.80 21.35
N GLU A 128 7.65 43.07 21.60
CA GLU A 128 7.59 44.11 20.55
C GLU A 128 8.13 45.43 21.09
N PRO A 129 8.66 46.31 20.22
CA PRO A 129 9.13 47.60 20.65
C PRO A 129 8.05 48.41 21.39
N GLY A 130 8.37 48.90 22.59
CA GLY A 130 7.45 49.71 23.40
C GLY A 130 6.36 48.90 24.16
N LYS A 131 6.32 47.59 24.03
CA LYS A 131 5.38 46.76 24.74
C LYS A 131 5.94 46.27 26.06
N THR A 132 5.17 46.47 27.14
CA THR A 132 5.48 45.91 28.44
C THR A 132 4.84 44.51 28.51
N LEU A 133 5.67 43.51 28.75
CA LEU A 133 5.18 42.12 28.92
C LEU A 133 4.58 41.93 30.32
N PRO A 134 3.64 40.99 30.47
CA PRO A 134 3.11 40.62 31.77
C PRO A 134 4.20 40.13 32.73
N PRO A 135 4.03 40.24 34.05
CA PRO A 135 4.96 39.63 35.01
C PRO A 135 4.96 38.11 34.85
N VAL A 136 6.16 37.51 34.89
CA VAL A 136 6.34 36.07 34.74
C VAL A 136 5.70 35.35 35.97
N PRO A 137 4.71 34.48 35.73
CA PRO A 137 4.12 33.70 36.83
C PRO A 137 5.12 32.65 37.36
N ALA A 138 5.11 32.43 38.69
CA ALA A 138 6.09 31.58 39.36
C ALA A 138 5.88 30.08 39.07
N ASP A 139 4.66 29.69 38.74
CA ASP A 139 4.19 28.29 38.64
C ASP A 139 3.82 27.83 37.25
N VAL A 140 4.04 28.66 36.24
CA VAL A 140 3.79 28.30 34.82
C VAL A 140 5.10 28.11 34.09
N LYS A 141 5.36 26.88 33.64
CA LYS A 141 6.47 26.61 32.76
C LYS A 141 6.19 27.16 31.36
N PRO A 142 7.10 27.93 30.76
CA PRO A 142 6.86 28.51 29.45
C PRO A 142 6.91 27.49 28.32
N VAL A 143 6.13 27.73 27.28
CA VAL A 143 6.37 27.17 25.95
C VAL A 143 7.24 28.12 25.16
N VAL A 144 7.87 27.65 24.09
CA VAL A 144 8.58 28.50 23.12
C VAL A 144 7.70 28.67 21.89
N ARG A 145 7.48 29.94 21.52
CA ARG A 145 6.73 30.28 20.29
C ARG A 145 7.63 30.89 19.24
N PHE A 146 7.39 30.50 17.99
CA PHE A 146 7.96 31.18 16.84
C PHE A 146 7.33 32.56 16.66
N LYS A 147 8.15 33.57 16.47
CA LYS A 147 7.71 34.94 16.18
C LYS A 147 7.32 35.08 14.72
N ASN A 148 6.09 34.73 14.39
CA ASN A 148 5.58 34.75 13.01
C ASN A 148 5.52 36.19 12.47
N PRO A 149 5.76 36.44 11.19
CA PRO A 149 5.49 37.73 10.58
C PRO A 149 4.04 38.16 10.79
N THR A 150 3.79 39.42 11.12
CA THR A 150 2.46 39.97 11.42
C THR A 150 1.78 40.63 10.23
N GLY A 151 2.50 40.85 9.13
CA GLY A 151 2.00 41.48 7.93
C GLY A 151 2.40 40.75 6.67
N GLY A 152 1.81 41.13 5.54
CA GLY A 152 2.05 40.50 4.27
C GLY A 152 1.44 39.08 4.15
N VAL A 153 1.94 38.35 3.20
CA VAL A 153 1.45 37.01 2.85
C VAL A 153 2.58 36.02 2.79
N VAL A 154 2.26 34.74 3.02
CA VAL A 154 3.11 33.59 2.73
C VAL A 154 2.44 32.73 1.67
N GLY A 155 3.14 32.53 0.56
CA GLY A 155 2.60 31.75 -0.55
C GLY A 155 3.67 30.91 -1.21
N TRP A 156 3.22 29.94 -1.98
CA TRP A 156 4.06 29.06 -2.79
C TRP A 156 3.31 28.61 -4.03
N LYS A 157 4.05 28.21 -5.04
CA LYS A 157 3.49 27.48 -6.18
C LYS A 157 3.53 25.99 -5.88
N ASP A 158 2.41 25.44 -5.46
CA ASP A 158 2.26 24.01 -5.28
C ASP A 158 2.30 23.30 -6.64
N LEU A 159 3.10 22.24 -6.73
CA LEU A 159 3.32 21.54 -7.99
C LEU A 159 2.09 20.72 -8.45
N VAL A 160 1.09 20.54 -7.58
CA VAL A 160 -0.17 19.83 -7.86
C VAL A 160 -1.36 20.79 -7.80
N LYS A 161 -1.45 21.57 -6.71
CA LYS A 161 -2.62 22.40 -6.40
C LYS A 161 -2.55 23.81 -7.02
N GLY A 162 -1.43 24.20 -7.61
CA GLY A 162 -1.23 25.55 -8.13
C GLY A 162 -0.84 26.57 -7.06
N HIS A 163 -1.12 27.85 -7.28
CA HIS A 163 -0.74 28.89 -6.32
C HIS A 163 -1.61 28.83 -5.06
N ILE A 164 -0.95 28.77 -3.90
CA ILE A 164 -1.59 28.80 -2.58
C ILE A 164 -0.96 29.93 -1.76
N GLU A 165 -1.78 30.73 -1.10
CA GLU A 165 -1.37 31.89 -0.33
C GLU A 165 -2.19 32.04 0.94
N PHE A 166 -1.53 32.45 2.01
CA PHE A 166 -2.14 32.76 3.32
C PHE A 166 -1.71 34.14 3.78
N SER A 167 -2.62 34.93 4.34
CA SER A 167 -2.25 36.14 5.06
C SER A 167 -1.52 35.77 6.36
N ASN A 168 -0.39 36.39 6.63
CA ASN A 168 0.33 36.21 7.89
C ASN A 168 -0.51 36.59 9.10
N THR A 169 -1.49 37.50 8.94
CA THR A 169 -2.42 37.89 10.00
C THR A 169 -3.36 36.75 10.43
N GLU A 170 -3.52 35.71 9.61
CA GLU A 170 -4.31 34.52 9.94
C GLU A 170 -3.51 33.45 10.68
N LEU A 171 -2.20 33.58 10.73
CA LEU A 171 -1.29 32.65 11.38
C LEU A 171 -0.88 33.22 12.73
N ASP A 172 -1.13 32.43 13.81
CA ASP A 172 -0.63 32.76 15.14
C ASP A 172 0.82 32.33 15.32
N ASP A 173 1.45 32.81 16.39
CA ASP A 173 2.80 32.41 16.76
C ASP A 173 2.79 30.94 17.22
N LEU A 174 3.29 30.07 16.36
CA LEU A 174 3.29 28.61 16.56
C LEU A 174 4.14 28.23 17.77
N ILE A 175 3.66 27.29 18.59
CA ILE A 175 4.47 26.65 19.61
C ILE A 175 5.49 25.74 18.88
N ILE A 176 6.78 25.98 19.11
CA ILE A 176 7.88 25.18 18.57
C ILE A 176 8.50 24.25 19.63
N ALA A 177 8.37 24.60 20.92
CA ALA A 177 8.70 23.70 22.03
C ALA A 177 7.62 23.77 23.11
N ARG A 178 7.24 22.63 23.63
CA ARG A 178 6.30 22.50 24.75
C ARG A 178 6.96 22.88 26.07
N ALA A 179 6.16 22.99 27.14
CA ALA A 179 6.65 23.35 28.46
C ALA A 179 7.66 22.33 29.06
N ASP A 180 7.63 21.10 28.64
CA ASP A 180 8.60 20.06 28.98
C ASP A 180 9.89 20.11 28.13
N GLY A 181 9.97 21.04 27.19
CA GLY A 181 11.09 21.19 26.26
C GLY A 181 11.01 20.33 25.01
N THR A 182 9.94 19.53 24.85
CA THR A 182 9.73 18.68 23.66
C THR A 182 9.41 19.55 22.44
N PRO A 183 10.15 19.46 21.33
CA PRO A 183 9.82 20.17 20.10
C PRO A 183 8.53 19.65 19.48
N THR A 184 7.84 20.54 18.75
CA THR A 184 6.57 20.19 18.10
C THR A 184 6.80 19.69 16.68
N TYR A 185 5.79 18.99 16.15
CA TYR A 185 5.82 18.36 14.83
C TYR A 185 6.31 19.29 13.71
N ASN A 186 5.66 20.44 13.52
CA ASN A 186 6.02 21.36 12.44
C ASN A 186 7.47 21.84 12.53
N PHE A 187 7.96 22.05 13.74
CA PHE A 187 9.32 22.49 13.97
C PHE A 187 10.34 21.38 13.64
N CYS A 188 10.10 20.15 14.09
CA CYS A 188 10.96 19.01 13.76
C CYS A 188 11.05 18.79 12.26
N VAL A 189 9.93 18.85 11.55
CA VAL A 189 9.88 18.70 10.08
C VAL A 189 10.73 19.78 9.39
N VAL A 190 10.63 21.03 9.83
CA VAL A 190 11.43 22.14 9.26
C VAL A 190 12.92 21.93 9.45
N VAL A 191 13.34 21.61 10.67
CA VAL A 191 14.77 21.39 10.96
C VAL A 191 15.32 20.21 10.17
N ASP A 192 14.55 19.12 10.07
CA ASP A 192 14.98 17.94 9.35
C ASP A 192 15.03 18.18 7.84
N ASP A 193 14.01 18.79 7.25
CA ASP A 193 14.00 19.11 5.82
C ASP A 193 15.15 20.07 5.46
N TRP A 194 15.48 20.99 6.35
CA TRP A 194 16.63 21.87 6.20
C TRP A 194 17.97 21.13 6.29
N ASP A 195 18.20 20.40 7.37
CA ASP A 195 19.47 19.68 7.60
C ASP A 195 19.70 18.57 6.55
N MET A 196 18.65 17.92 6.09
CA MET A 196 18.71 16.86 5.06
C MET A 196 18.75 17.41 3.63
N GLY A 197 18.67 18.74 3.46
CA GLY A 197 18.74 19.39 2.17
C GLY A 197 17.60 18.99 1.22
N ILE A 198 16.41 18.78 1.74
CA ILE A 198 15.25 18.38 0.95
C ILE A 198 14.89 19.44 -0.07
N THR A 199 14.79 19.05 -1.32
CA THR A 199 14.48 19.95 -2.44
C THR A 199 13.03 19.92 -2.86
N GLN A 200 12.37 18.75 -2.75
CA GLN A 200 10.94 18.56 -3.01
C GLN A 200 10.28 17.85 -1.85
N VAL A 201 9.18 18.41 -1.35
CA VAL A 201 8.31 17.82 -0.35
C VAL A 201 7.04 17.33 -1.03
N ILE A 202 6.93 16.02 -1.18
CA ILE A 202 5.75 15.35 -1.76
C ILE A 202 5.02 14.67 -0.61
N ARG A 203 3.78 15.08 -0.33
CA ARG A 203 3.02 14.60 0.82
C ARG A 203 1.51 14.76 0.63
N GLY A 204 0.69 14.21 1.53
CA GLY A 204 -0.76 14.37 1.49
C GLY A 204 -1.21 15.83 1.66
N ASP A 205 -2.35 16.18 1.06
CA ASP A 205 -2.91 17.53 1.11
C ASP A 205 -3.52 17.92 2.47
N ASP A 206 -3.64 16.98 3.39
CA ASP A 206 -3.91 17.24 4.80
C ASP A 206 -2.84 18.11 5.48
N HIS A 207 -1.64 18.19 4.90
CA HIS A 207 -0.54 19.06 5.34
C HIS A 207 -0.52 20.46 4.73
N VAL A 208 -1.44 20.81 3.85
CA VAL A 208 -1.46 22.14 3.21
C VAL A 208 -1.46 23.26 4.25
N ASN A 209 -2.26 23.15 5.31
CA ASN A 209 -2.34 24.15 6.37
C ASN A 209 -1.08 24.25 7.26
N ASN A 210 -0.22 23.23 7.25
CA ASN A 210 1.07 23.26 7.93
C ASN A 210 2.14 24.01 7.13
N THR A 211 2.02 24.01 5.82
CA THR A 211 3.02 24.53 4.88
C THR A 211 3.36 25.99 5.09
N PRO A 212 2.41 26.94 5.24
CA PRO A 212 2.75 28.35 5.45
C PRO A 212 3.55 28.59 6.75
N ARG A 213 3.24 27.84 7.81
CA ARG A 213 3.98 27.90 9.07
C ARG A 213 5.41 27.41 8.91
N GLN A 214 5.58 26.30 8.21
CA GLN A 214 6.88 25.71 7.92
C GLN A 214 7.73 26.63 7.04
N ILE A 215 7.14 27.24 6.02
CA ILE A 215 7.83 28.20 5.14
C ILE A 215 8.33 29.42 5.94
N ASN A 216 7.51 29.97 6.82
CA ASN A 216 7.90 31.12 7.63
C ASN A 216 9.08 30.80 8.55
N ILE A 217 9.09 29.62 9.17
CA ILE A 217 10.21 29.18 10.01
C ILE A 217 11.47 28.97 9.16
N LEU A 218 11.36 28.31 8.00
CA LEU A 218 12.50 28.14 7.09
C LEU A 218 13.11 29.48 6.67
N LYS A 219 12.27 30.45 6.31
CA LYS A 219 12.72 31.81 5.96
C LYS A 219 13.43 32.49 7.12
N ALA A 220 12.91 32.39 8.34
CA ALA A 220 13.53 32.95 9.53
C ALA A 220 14.91 32.33 9.81
N LEU A 221 15.09 31.05 9.52
CA LEU A 221 16.36 30.34 9.65
C LEU A 221 17.34 30.64 8.50
N GLY A 222 16.92 31.37 7.48
CA GLY A 222 17.72 31.58 6.27
C GLY A 222 17.90 30.32 5.42
N ALA A 223 17.02 29.32 5.61
CA ALA A 223 17.06 28.08 4.87
C ALA A 223 16.41 28.22 3.49
N THR A 224 16.87 27.43 2.54
CA THR A 224 16.20 27.29 1.25
C THR A 224 14.85 26.63 1.43
N VAL A 225 13.78 27.26 0.93
CA VAL A 225 12.44 26.68 0.96
C VAL A 225 12.32 25.62 -0.12
N PRO A 226 11.94 24.37 0.20
CA PRO A 226 11.73 23.33 -0.79
C PRO A 226 10.52 23.65 -1.68
N ARG A 227 10.40 22.95 -2.79
CA ARG A 227 9.19 22.94 -3.61
C ARG A 227 8.20 21.93 -3.03
N TYR A 228 6.93 22.25 -3.01
CA TYR A 228 5.88 21.43 -2.43
C TYR A 228 4.97 20.83 -3.49
N ALA A 229 4.57 19.57 -3.29
CA ALA A 229 3.55 18.87 -4.04
C ALA A 229 2.59 18.19 -3.06
N HIS A 230 1.37 18.70 -2.96
CA HIS A 230 0.34 18.17 -2.06
C HIS A 230 -0.61 17.26 -2.83
N LEU A 231 -0.55 15.97 -2.50
CA LEU A 231 -1.33 14.91 -3.15
C LEU A 231 -2.75 14.85 -2.57
N SER A 232 -3.73 14.78 -3.44
CA SER A 232 -5.12 14.63 -3.02
C SER A 232 -5.36 13.27 -2.36
N MET A 233 -6.34 13.21 -1.46
CA MET A 233 -6.68 11.98 -0.75
C MET A 233 -7.17 10.89 -1.72
N ILE A 234 -7.07 9.64 -1.26
CA ILE A 234 -7.65 8.49 -1.94
C ILE A 234 -9.03 8.21 -1.31
N LEU A 235 -10.03 8.05 -2.17
CA LEU A 235 -11.38 7.64 -1.79
C LEU A 235 -11.51 6.11 -1.94
N GLY A 236 -12.40 5.50 -1.15
CA GLY A 236 -12.77 4.11 -1.31
C GLY A 236 -13.67 3.87 -2.53
N ASP A 237 -14.02 2.61 -2.78
CA ASP A 237 -14.92 2.22 -3.89
C ASP A 237 -16.29 2.93 -3.81
N ASP A 238 -16.74 3.28 -2.61
CA ASP A 238 -17.99 3.99 -2.35
C ASP A 238 -17.88 5.52 -2.48
N GLY A 239 -16.72 6.04 -2.89
CA GLY A 239 -16.46 7.48 -3.03
C GLY A 239 -16.26 8.23 -1.72
N THR A 240 -16.25 7.55 -0.56
CA THR A 240 -15.93 8.17 0.73
C THR A 240 -14.43 8.05 1.04
N LYS A 241 -13.94 8.84 2.02
CA LYS A 241 -12.53 8.77 2.43
C LYS A 241 -12.14 7.32 2.74
N LEU A 242 -11.05 6.87 2.13
CA LEU A 242 -10.51 5.53 2.37
C LEU A 242 -10.24 5.29 3.87
N SER A 243 -10.75 4.21 4.39
CA SER A 243 -10.69 3.87 5.81
C SER A 243 -10.61 2.36 6.01
N LYS A 244 -10.39 1.91 7.24
CA LYS A 244 -10.34 0.48 7.62
C LYS A 244 -11.54 -0.34 7.12
N ARG A 245 -12.74 0.25 7.05
CA ARG A 245 -13.94 -0.42 6.54
C ARG A 245 -13.86 -0.81 5.06
N HIS A 246 -12.94 -0.22 4.31
CA HIS A 246 -12.70 -0.52 2.88
C HIS A 246 -11.64 -1.61 2.68
N GLY A 247 -11.21 -2.28 3.75
CA GLY A 247 -10.25 -3.40 3.69
C GLY A 247 -8.76 -2.98 3.54
N ALA A 248 -8.48 -1.73 3.26
CA ALA A 248 -7.12 -1.23 3.03
C ALA A 248 -6.44 -0.80 4.33
N VAL A 249 -6.12 -1.75 5.20
CA VAL A 249 -5.50 -1.46 6.51
C VAL A 249 -3.98 -1.33 6.40
N SER A 250 -3.34 -2.21 5.64
CA SER A 250 -1.90 -2.26 5.44
C SER A 250 -1.57 -2.62 4.00
N VAL A 251 -0.48 -2.07 3.47
CA VAL A 251 0.00 -2.48 2.14
C VAL A 251 0.38 -3.97 2.12
N MET A 252 0.82 -4.54 3.24
CA MET A 252 1.12 -5.96 3.35
C MET A 252 -0.10 -6.87 3.26
N GLN A 253 -1.31 -6.34 3.50
CA GLN A 253 -2.55 -7.09 3.26
C GLN A 253 -2.69 -7.50 1.78
N TYR A 254 -2.18 -6.67 0.86
CA TYR A 254 -2.19 -7.04 -0.57
C TYR A 254 -1.26 -8.21 -0.88
N ASP A 255 -0.12 -8.34 -0.20
CA ASP A 255 0.70 -9.54 -0.31
C ASP A 255 -0.03 -10.77 0.25
N GLU A 256 -0.63 -10.66 1.42
CA GLU A 256 -1.43 -11.73 2.03
C GLU A 256 -2.61 -12.15 1.14
N ASP A 257 -3.26 -11.19 0.49
CA ASP A 257 -4.37 -11.43 -0.46
C ASP A 257 -3.91 -11.98 -1.81
N GLY A 258 -2.61 -12.02 -2.06
CA GLY A 258 -2.03 -12.63 -3.25
C GLY A 258 -1.82 -11.68 -4.43
N TYR A 259 -1.69 -10.39 -4.17
CA TYR A 259 -1.31 -9.41 -5.20
C TYR A 259 0.20 -9.38 -5.39
N LEU A 260 0.63 -9.15 -6.63
CA LEU A 260 2.04 -8.93 -6.97
C LEU A 260 2.44 -7.47 -6.66
N PRO A 261 3.64 -7.20 -6.15
CA PRO A 261 4.08 -5.84 -5.87
C PRO A 261 4.09 -4.96 -7.12
N GLU A 262 4.45 -5.49 -8.28
CA GLU A 262 4.42 -4.77 -9.56
C GLU A 262 3.02 -4.29 -9.94
N ALA A 263 2.00 -5.10 -9.68
CA ALA A 263 0.60 -4.74 -9.91
C ALA A 263 0.14 -3.62 -8.95
N VAL A 264 0.52 -3.73 -7.69
CA VAL A 264 0.18 -2.71 -6.68
C VAL A 264 0.89 -1.38 -6.98
N ILE A 265 2.16 -1.40 -7.37
CA ILE A 265 2.90 -0.20 -7.78
C ILE A 265 2.23 0.47 -8.99
N ASN A 266 1.96 -0.29 -10.04
CA ASN A 266 1.30 0.25 -11.24
C ASN A 266 -0.07 0.86 -10.89
N TYR A 267 -0.83 0.18 -10.03
CA TYR A 267 -2.13 0.67 -9.60
C TYR A 267 -2.02 1.94 -8.75
N LEU A 268 -1.11 1.99 -7.77
CA LEU A 268 -0.85 3.17 -6.94
C LEU A 268 -0.40 4.37 -7.77
N ALA A 269 0.45 4.14 -8.77
CA ALA A 269 0.89 5.18 -9.70
C ALA A 269 -0.31 5.84 -10.41
N ARG A 270 -1.28 5.05 -10.85
CA ARG A 270 -2.49 5.52 -11.51
C ARG A 270 -3.50 6.21 -10.58
N LEU A 271 -3.33 6.12 -9.28
CA LEU A 271 -4.14 6.86 -8.31
C LEU A 271 -3.69 8.32 -8.22
N GLY A 272 -4.07 9.11 -9.20
CA GLY A 272 -3.83 10.54 -9.28
C GLY A 272 -2.70 10.95 -10.23
N TRP A 273 -2.04 10.02 -10.92
CA TRP A 273 -1.06 10.32 -11.97
C TRP A 273 -1.39 9.55 -13.24
N SER A 274 -1.00 10.07 -14.41
CA SER A 274 -1.17 9.41 -15.69
C SER A 274 -0.03 9.78 -16.65
N HIS A 275 0.23 8.87 -17.60
CA HIS A 275 1.10 9.09 -18.74
C HIS A 275 0.30 8.78 -20.01
N GLY A 276 -0.31 9.80 -20.61
CA GLY A 276 -1.24 9.60 -21.72
C GLY A 276 -2.34 8.59 -21.37
N ASP A 277 -2.55 7.64 -22.27
CA ASP A 277 -3.54 6.55 -22.13
C ASP A 277 -2.91 5.24 -21.60
N ASP A 278 -1.63 5.26 -21.24
CA ASP A 278 -0.96 4.07 -20.72
C ASP A 278 -1.53 3.64 -19.37
N GLU A 279 -2.08 2.44 -19.32
CA GLU A 279 -2.62 1.86 -18.09
C GLU A 279 -1.67 0.87 -17.44
N VAL A 280 -0.83 0.20 -18.24
CA VAL A 280 0.11 -0.82 -17.80
C VAL A 280 1.52 -0.39 -18.14
N PHE A 281 2.40 -0.37 -17.18
CA PHE A 281 3.80 -0.03 -17.35
C PHE A 281 4.65 -0.69 -16.26
N SER A 282 5.90 -0.98 -16.59
CA SER A 282 6.86 -1.50 -15.62
C SER A 282 7.28 -0.43 -14.62
N VAL A 283 7.88 -0.85 -13.52
CA VAL A 283 8.46 0.07 -12.51
C VAL A 283 9.54 0.96 -13.15
N ALA A 284 10.35 0.41 -14.06
CA ALA A 284 11.37 1.15 -14.78
C ALA A 284 10.76 2.26 -15.68
N GLN A 285 9.72 1.92 -16.43
CA GLN A 285 8.97 2.88 -17.25
C GLN A 285 8.32 3.96 -16.36
N PHE A 286 7.74 3.57 -15.23
CA PHE A 286 7.17 4.53 -14.29
C PHE A 286 8.24 5.51 -13.79
N CYS A 287 9.41 5.07 -13.37
CA CYS A 287 10.51 5.95 -12.96
C CYS A 287 10.97 6.89 -14.07
N GLU A 288 10.97 6.40 -15.31
CA GLU A 288 11.35 7.21 -16.48
C GLU A 288 10.31 8.29 -16.80
N TRP A 289 9.03 7.95 -16.72
CA TRP A 289 7.93 8.83 -17.13
C TRP A 289 7.45 9.76 -16.03
N PHE A 290 7.59 9.36 -14.76
CA PHE A 290 6.98 10.07 -13.64
C PHE A 290 7.40 11.53 -13.56
N ASP A 291 6.43 12.42 -13.44
CA ASP A 291 6.60 13.83 -13.12
C ASP A 291 5.45 14.31 -12.22
N LEU A 292 5.62 15.51 -11.68
CA LEU A 292 4.63 16.14 -10.80
C LEU A 292 3.57 16.94 -11.56
N ASP A 293 3.81 17.24 -12.84
CA ASP A 293 2.91 18.07 -13.64
C ASP A 293 1.66 17.30 -14.11
N HIS A 294 1.74 15.98 -14.18
CA HIS A 294 0.63 15.10 -14.56
C HIS A 294 -0.11 14.49 -13.36
N ILE A 295 0.12 15.04 -12.16
CA ILE A 295 -0.67 14.66 -10.98
C ILE A 295 -1.97 15.46 -10.95
N THR A 296 -3.09 14.74 -10.85
CA THR A 296 -4.42 15.32 -10.78
C THR A 296 -4.65 15.98 -9.42
N PRO A 297 -5.12 17.25 -9.37
CA PRO A 297 -5.40 17.93 -8.10
C PRO A 297 -6.67 17.45 -7.39
N SER A 298 -7.52 16.66 -8.03
CA SER A 298 -8.72 16.07 -7.44
C SER A 298 -8.44 14.73 -6.78
N ALA A 299 -9.33 14.33 -5.86
CA ALA A 299 -9.24 13.03 -5.20
C ALA A 299 -9.34 11.87 -6.21
N ALA A 300 -8.53 10.83 -5.99
CA ALA A 300 -8.57 9.61 -6.77
C ALA A 300 -9.41 8.55 -6.06
N GLN A 301 -10.29 7.87 -6.80
CA GLN A 301 -11.13 6.81 -6.25
C GLN A 301 -10.47 5.44 -6.46
N PHE A 302 -10.40 4.66 -5.39
CA PHE A 302 -9.96 3.28 -5.42
C PHE A 302 -10.98 2.42 -6.17
N ASN A 303 -10.52 1.42 -6.93
CA ASN A 303 -11.36 0.47 -7.65
C ASN A 303 -10.73 -0.92 -7.54
N THR A 304 -11.32 -1.76 -6.69
CA THR A 304 -10.83 -3.11 -6.40
C THR A 304 -10.82 -4.00 -7.63
N GLU A 305 -11.83 -3.91 -8.49
CA GLU A 305 -11.92 -4.73 -9.71
C GLU A 305 -10.82 -4.37 -10.71
N LYS A 306 -10.49 -3.10 -10.81
CA LYS A 306 -9.36 -2.65 -11.66
C LYS A 306 -8.02 -3.17 -11.15
N LEU A 307 -7.82 -3.19 -9.84
CA LEU A 307 -6.60 -3.76 -9.25
C LEU A 307 -6.52 -5.27 -9.50
N LYS A 308 -7.62 -6.02 -9.36
CA LYS A 308 -7.67 -7.45 -9.69
C LYS A 308 -7.34 -7.71 -11.15
N TRP A 309 -7.92 -6.94 -12.06
CA TRP A 309 -7.63 -7.03 -13.48
C TRP A 309 -6.14 -6.82 -13.77
N LEU A 310 -5.57 -5.81 -13.16
CA LEU A 310 -4.15 -5.48 -13.33
C LEU A 310 -3.25 -6.59 -12.75
N ASN A 311 -3.61 -7.16 -11.60
CA ASN A 311 -2.89 -8.26 -11.01
C ASN A 311 -2.95 -9.53 -11.89
N ASN A 312 -4.12 -9.86 -12.44
CA ASN A 312 -4.25 -10.94 -13.43
C ASN A 312 -3.32 -10.72 -14.63
N HIS A 313 -3.26 -9.49 -15.15
CA HIS A 313 -2.35 -9.14 -16.26
C HIS A 313 -0.90 -9.45 -15.91
N TYR A 314 -0.42 -9.05 -14.73
CA TYR A 314 0.96 -9.33 -14.31
C TYR A 314 1.21 -10.81 -14.01
N ILE A 315 0.25 -11.53 -13.43
CA ILE A 315 0.34 -12.97 -13.21
C ILE A 315 0.56 -13.71 -14.55
N LYS A 316 -0.22 -13.38 -15.57
CA LYS A 316 -0.10 -13.98 -16.92
C LYS A 316 1.29 -13.82 -17.52
N GLN A 317 1.93 -12.68 -17.29
CA GLN A 317 3.25 -12.36 -17.84
C GLN A 317 4.39 -12.90 -16.98
N THR A 318 4.12 -13.31 -15.74
CA THR A 318 5.14 -13.81 -14.83
C THR A 318 5.54 -15.23 -15.21
N ASP A 319 6.84 -15.51 -15.19
CA ASP A 319 7.39 -16.84 -15.40
C ASP A 319 6.81 -17.88 -14.42
N ASN A 320 6.58 -19.10 -14.91
CA ASN A 320 5.96 -20.16 -14.14
C ASN A 320 6.79 -20.59 -12.93
N ASP A 321 8.11 -20.62 -13.02
CA ASP A 321 8.98 -20.97 -11.90
C ASP A 321 8.93 -19.89 -10.82
N LYS A 322 8.91 -18.62 -11.24
CA LYS A 322 8.73 -17.50 -10.31
C LYS A 322 7.37 -17.55 -9.62
N LEU A 323 6.29 -17.83 -10.35
CA LEU A 323 4.95 -18.02 -9.76
C LEU A 323 4.92 -19.19 -8.78
N ALA A 324 5.52 -20.31 -9.15
CA ALA A 324 5.62 -21.50 -8.28
C ALA A 324 6.35 -21.19 -6.98
N ALA A 325 7.45 -20.43 -7.04
CA ALA A 325 8.18 -19.98 -5.86
C ALA A 325 7.33 -19.09 -4.92
N MET A 326 6.41 -18.29 -5.48
CA MET A 326 5.49 -17.44 -4.71
C MET A 326 4.28 -18.21 -4.14
N VAL A 327 3.84 -19.26 -4.84
CA VAL A 327 2.66 -20.07 -4.45
C VAL A 327 3.05 -21.12 -3.41
N ARG A 328 4.23 -21.72 -3.50
CA ARG A 328 4.72 -22.78 -2.59
C ARG A 328 4.57 -22.42 -1.11
N PRO A 329 5.06 -21.26 -0.63
CA PRO A 329 4.91 -20.89 0.79
C PRO A 329 3.44 -20.79 1.24
N ARG A 330 2.54 -20.41 0.32
CA ARG A 330 1.10 -20.30 0.60
C ARG A 330 0.46 -21.69 0.80
N LEU A 331 0.90 -22.69 0.03
CA LEU A 331 0.48 -24.08 0.21
C LEU A 331 1.07 -24.68 1.49
N GLU A 332 2.36 -24.48 1.74
CA GLU A 332 3.06 -24.96 2.92
C GLU A 332 2.47 -24.36 4.22
N ALA A 333 2.07 -23.10 4.21
CA ALA A 333 1.36 -22.46 5.33
C ALA A 333 0.01 -23.10 5.65
N ARG A 334 -0.62 -23.80 4.68
CA ARG A 334 -1.84 -24.60 4.86
C ARG A 334 -1.54 -26.03 5.34
N GLY A 335 -0.28 -26.38 5.57
CA GLY A 335 0.16 -27.73 5.94
C GLY A 335 0.24 -28.69 4.75
N ILE A 336 0.26 -28.19 3.52
CA ILE A 336 0.33 -28.99 2.31
C ILE A 336 1.81 -29.20 1.92
N THR A 337 2.23 -30.45 1.80
CA THR A 337 3.54 -30.80 1.26
C THR A 337 3.49 -30.82 -0.26
N VAL A 338 4.24 -29.93 -0.86
CA VAL A 338 4.34 -29.82 -2.33
C VAL A 338 5.42 -30.78 -2.83
N GLY A 339 5.00 -31.87 -3.47
CA GLY A 339 5.89 -32.85 -4.08
C GLY A 339 6.44 -32.38 -5.44
N ASP A 340 7.29 -33.20 -6.03
CA ASP A 340 7.90 -32.93 -7.35
C ASP A 340 6.98 -33.33 -8.51
N THR A 341 5.97 -34.13 -8.27
CA THR A 341 5.04 -34.63 -9.29
C THR A 341 3.58 -34.40 -8.86
N PRO A 342 2.82 -33.56 -9.59
CA PRO A 342 3.29 -32.73 -10.69
C PRO A 342 4.19 -31.59 -10.20
N ALA A 343 5.07 -31.11 -11.10
CA ALA A 343 5.84 -29.91 -10.79
C ALA A 343 4.90 -28.69 -10.61
N LEU A 344 5.07 -27.95 -9.54
CA LEU A 344 4.21 -26.80 -9.24
C LEU A 344 4.23 -25.73 -10.36
N ALA A 345 5.37 -25.54 -11.03
CA ALA A 345 5.48 -24.64 -12.18
C ALA A 345 4.53 -25.05 -13.34
N ALA A 346 4.36 -26.35 -13.58
CA ALA A 346 3.42 -26.84 -14.59
C ALA A 346 1.96 -26.60 -14.16
N VAL A 347 1.65 -26.78 -12.88
CA VAL A 347 0.31 -26.54 -12.33
C VAL A 347 -0.05 -25.06 -12.44
N VAL A 348 0.80 -24.16 -11.99
CA VAL A 348 0.54 -22.72 -12.07
C VAL A 348 0.46 -22.24 -13.52
N GLY A 349 1.26 -22.80 -14.41
CA GLY A 349 1.20 -22.51 -15.85
C GLY A 349 -0.15 -22.89 -16.48
N LEU A 350 -0.77 -23.97 -16.04
CA LEU A 350 -2.11 -24.38 -16.52
C LEU A 350 -3.21 -23.41 -16.07
N TYR A 351 -3.09 -22.83 -14.88
CA TYR A 351 -4.17 -22.04 -14.27
C TYR A 351 -4.01 -20.53 -14.39
N LYS A 352 -2.79 -20.00 -14.60
CA LYS A 352 -2.49 -18.56 -14.53
C LYS A 352 -3.34 -17.65 -15.43
N GLU A 353 -3.83 -18.17 -16.56
CA GLU A 353 -4.68 -17.39 -17.48
C GLU A 353 -6.08 -17.06 -16.89
N ARG A 354 -6.52 -17.79 -15.88
CA ARG A 354 -7.88 -17.77 -15.35
C ARG A 354 -7.98 -17.16 -13.96
N ILE A 355 -6.89 -16.71 -13.38
CA ILE A 355 -6.74 -16.43 -11.97
C ILE A 355 -6.32 -14.98 -11.75
N SER A 356 -6.86 -14.34 -10.74
CA SER A 356 -6.59 -12.94 -10.43
C SER A 356 -5.59 -12.74 -9.30
N THR A 357 -5.40 -13.74 -8.41
CA THR A 357 -4.49 -13.63 -7.26
C THR A 357 -3.66 -14.89 -7.07
N LEU A 358 -2.53 -14.77 -6.36
CA LEU A 358 -1.72 -15.93 -5.96
C LEU A 358 -2.47 -16.88 -5.00
N ASN A 359 -3.42 -16.37 -4.22
CA ASN A 359 -4.24 -17.21 -3.34
C ASN A 359 -5.17 -18.10 -4.14
N GLU A 360 -5.83 -17.54 -5.17
CA GLU A 360 -6.65 -18.36 -6.10
C GLU A 360 -5.79 -19.39 -6.83
N LEU A 361 -4.54 -19.04 -7.15
CA LEU A 361 -3.59 -19.97 -7.77
C LEU A 361 -3.19 -21.09 -6.81
N ALA A 362 -3.00 -20.79 -5.51
CA ALA A 362 -2.78 -21.77 -4.47
C ALA A 362 -4.01 -22.69 -4.28
N ASP A 363 -5.23 -22.12 -4.26
CA ASP A 363 -6.48 -22.87 -4.17
C ASP A 363 -6.62 -23.88 -5.33
N ALA A 364 -6.29 -23.46 -6.53
CA ALA A 364 -6.31 -24.32 -7.71
C ALA A 364 -5.22 -25.40 -7.68
N ALA A 365 -4.06 -25.08 -7.10
CA ALA A 365 -2.92 -26.01 -7.07
C ALA A 365 -3.02 -27.08 -5.97
N GLU A 366 -3.69 -26.78 -4.85
CA GLU A 366 -3.69 -27.67 -3.68
C GLU A 366 -4.24 -29.06 -3.99
N VAL A 367 -5.24 -29.17 -4.89
CA VAL A 367 -5.88 -30.43 -5.26
C VAL A 367 -4.93 -31.46 -5.88
N PHE A 368 -3.76 -31.02 -6.36
CA PHE A 368 -2.73 -31.90 -6.92
C PHE A 368 -1.86 -32.56 -5.83
N TYR A 369 -1.91 -32.08 -4.59
CA TYR A 369 -1.00 -32.47 -3.51
C TYR A 369 -1.71 -33.00 -2.26
N ILE A 370 -3.05 -33.07 -2.27
CA ILE A 370 -3.85 -33.54 -1.16
C ILE A 370 -4.65 -34.79 -1.54
N ASP A 371 -5.11 -35.55 -0.55
CA ASP A 371 -6.14 -36.59 -0.75
C ASP A 371 -7.54 -35.94 -0.81
N LEU A 372 -7.93 -35.58 -2.02
CA LEU A 372 -9.17 -34.86 -2.27
C LEU A 372 -10.41 -35.81 -2.16
N HIS A 373 -11.39 -35.38 -1.39
CA HIS A 373 -12.73 -35.94 -1.36
C HIS A 373 -13.73 -34.89 -1.84
N PRO A 374 -14.26 -35.00 -3.07
CA PRO A 374 -15.22 -34.03 -3.59
C PRO A 374 -16.53 -34.06 -2.78
N ASP A 375 -17.22 -32.92 -2.76
CA ASP A 375 -18.55 -32.82 -2.18
C ASP A 375 -19.51 -33.82 -2.87
N ALA A 376 -20.19 -34.64 -2.07
CA ALA A 376 -21.04 -35.72 -2.58
C ALA A 376 -22.25 -35.18 -3.36
N ALA A 377 -22.87 -34.09 -2.90
CA ALA A 377 -24.03 -33.51 -3.58
C ALA A 377 -23.62 -32.89 -4.92
N LEU A 378 -22.44 -32.21 -4.97
CA LEU A 378 -21.89 -31.67 -6.22
C LEU A 378 -21.60 -32.80 -7.22
N LEU A 379 -20.97 -33.89 -6.77
CA LEU A 379 -20.66 -35.02 -7.63
C LEU A 379 -21.96 -35.66 -8.15
N ASP A 380 -22.94 -35.85 -7.29
CA ASP A 380 -24.25 -36.48 -7.64
C ASP A 380 -24.99 -35.63 -8.67
N ALA A 381 -24.92 -34.32 -8.56
CA ALA A 381 -25.52 -33.41 -9.53
C ALA A 381 -24.90 -33.50 -10.93
N GLN A 382 -23.62 -33.91 -11.03
CA GLN A 382 -22.90 -34.00 -12.30
C GLN A 382 -22.81 -35.43 -12.86
N LEU A 383 -22.93 -36.47 -12.02
CA LEU A 383 -22.77 -37.88 -12.38
C LEU A 383 -24.10 -38.53 -12.73
N SER A 384 -24.40 -38.63 -14.03
CA SER A 384 -25.57 -39.36 -14.50
C SER A 384 -25.30 -40.88 -14.54
N ALA A 385 -26.36 -41.69 -14.46
CA ALA A 385 -26.27 -43.13 -14.55
C ALA A 385 -25.60 -43.61 -15.87
N GLU A 386 -25.81 -42.88 -16.95
CA GLU A 386 -25.21 -43.15 -18.28
C GLU A 386 -23.69 -42.92 -18.30
N ALA A 387 -23.19 -42.00 -17.46
CA ALA A 387 -21.77 -41.68 -17.41
C ALA A 387 -20.95 -42.72 -16.64
N ILE A 388 -21.53 -43.47 -15.74
CA ILE A 388 -20.82 -44.43 -14.90
C ILE A 388 -20.11 -45.51 -15.72
N PRO A 389 -20.74 -46.22 -16.66
CA PRO A 389 -20.05 -47.22 -17.48
C PRO A 389 -18.97 -46.58 -18.37
N ALA A 390 -19.22 -45.40 -18.88
CA ALA A 390 -18.24 -44.65 -19.68
C ALA A 390 -17.00 -44.25 -18.85
N LEU A 391 -17.18 -43.78 -17.62
CA LEU A 391 -16.06 -43.47 -16.72
C LEU A 391 -15.24 -44.70 -16.32
N ARG A 392 -15.89 -45.86 -16.15
CA ARG A 392 -15.21 -47.13 -15.91
C ARG A 392 -14.39 -47.56 -17.11
N GLU A 393 -14.91 -47.43 -18.33
CA GLU A 393 -14.14 -47.67 -19.54
C GLU A 393 -12.98 -46.70 -19.71
N LEU A 394 -13.20 -45.41 -19.42
CA LEU A 394 -12.16 -44.39 -19.46
C LEU A 394 -11.01 -44.73 -18.49
N ALA A 395 -11.32 -45.14 -17.27
CA ALA A 395 -10.31 -45.56 -16.28
C ALA A 395 -9.49 -46.77 -16.82
N ARG A 396 -10.11 -47.76 -17.45
CA ARG A 396 -9.39 -48.89 -18.08
C ARG A 396 -8.45 -48.44 -19.19
N ARG A 397 -8.89 -47.50 -20.03
CA ARG A 397 -8.04 -46.93 -21.10
C ARG A 397 -6.90 -46.11 -20.53
N PHE A 398 -7.16 -45.31 -19.51
CA PHE A 398 -6.14 -44.50 -18.82
C PHE A 398 -5.02 -45.33 -18.18
N ALA A 399 -5.30 -46.60 -17.82
CA ALA A 399 -4.29 -47.49 -17.27
C ALA A 399 -3.13 -47.79 -18.26
N SER A 400 -3.40 -47.73 -19.58
CA SER A 400 -2.41 -48.13 -20.61
C SER A 400 -2.09 -47.05 -21.66
N VAL A 401 -2.86 -45.97 -21.72
CA VAL A 401 -2.65 -44.90 -22.68
C VAL A 401 -1.31 -44.17 -22.41
N THR A 402 -0.67 -43.65 -23.45
CA THR A 402 0.45 -42.72 -23.27
C THR A 402 -0.02 -41.50 -22.48
N TRP A 403 0.69 -41.17 -21.37
CA TRP A 403 0.24 -40.13 -20.46
C TRP A 403 0.63 -38.74 -20.97
N GLU A 404 -0.04 -38.33 -22.04
CA GLU A 404 0.16 -37.06 -22.75
C GLU A 404 -1.21 -36.50 -23.14
N THR A 405 -1.34 -35.18 -23.19
CA THR A 405 -2.60 -34.48 -23.44
C THR A 405 -3.31 -34.98 -24.69
N ALA A 406 -2.59 -35.16 -25.79
CA ALA A 406 -3.17 -35.61 -27.08
C ALA A 406 -3.77 -37.02 -26.98
N ALA A 407 -3.06 -37.97 -26.37
CA ALA A 407 -3.52 -39.39 -26.23
C ALA A 407 -4.68 -39.48 -25.22
N ILE A 408 -4.64 -38.71 -24.13
CA ILE A 408 -5.73 -38.59 -23.15
C ILE A 408 -6.98 -37.99 -23.81
N SER A 409 -6.80 -36.91 -24.60
CA SER A 409 -7.91 -36.29 -25.36
C SER A 409 -8.54 -37.28 -26.33
N ALA A 410 -7.75 -38.08 -27.06
CA ALA A 410 -8.24 -39.12 -27.96
C ALA A 410 -9.05 -40.19 -27.19
N ALA A 411 -8.51 -40.69 -26.07
CA ALA A 411 -9.20 -41.65 -25.22
C ALA A 411 -10.56 -41.16 -24.71
N ILE A 412 -10.64 -39.90 -24.28
CA ILE A 412 -11.87 -39.25 -23.85
C ILE A 412 -12.89 -39.20 -25.00
N LYS A 413 -12.47 -38.75 -26.18
CA LYS A 413 -13.34 -38.66 -27.37
C LYS A 413 -13.87 -40.03 -27.85
N GLU A 414 -13.02 -41.06 -27.85
CA GLU A 414 -13.40 -42.41 -28.21
C GLU A 414 -14.42 -43.01 -27.24
N VAL A 415 -14.25 -42.80 -25.93
CA VAL A 415 -15.24 -43.25 -24.93
C VAL A 415 -16.57 -42.54 -25.10
N ILE A 416 -16.53 -41.21 -25.31
CA ILE A 416 -17.75 -40.42 -25.58
C ILE A 416 -18.51 -40.97 -26.79
N ALA A 417 -17.79 -41.24 -27.88
CA ALA A 417 -18.36 -41.77 -29.11
C ALA A 417 -18.94 -43.20 -28.89
N ALA A 418 -18.22 -44.08 -28.20
CA ALA A 418 -18.64 -45.44 -27.91
C ALA A 418 -19.91 -45.54 -27.07
N HIS A 419 -20.10 -44.60 -26.15
CA HIS A 419 -21.25 -44.51 -25.26
C HIS A 419 -22.35 -43.54 -25.72
N GLY A 420 -22.19 -42.90 -26.87
CA GLY A 420 -23.17 -41.94 -27.40
C GLY A 420 -23.42 -40.73 -26.52
N LEU A 421 -22.42 -40.33 -25.72
CA LEU A 421 -22.49 -39.22 -24.79
C LEU A 421 -22.12 -37.91 -25.42
N LYS A 422 -22.50 -36.79 -24.79
CA LYS A 422 -21.94 -35.46 -25.07
C LYS A 422 -20.77 -35.19 -24.13
N MET A 423 -19.78 -34.41 -24.60
CA MET A 423 -18.58 -34.09 -23.84
C MET A 423 -18.85 -33.67 -22.37
N PRO A 424 -19.81 -32.77 -22.05
CA PRO A 424 -20.05 -32.37 -20.67
C PRO A 424 -20.51 -33.53 -19.75
N LYS A 425 -21.18 -34.52 -20.30
CA LYS A 425 -21.67 -35.67 -19.51
C LYS A 425 -20.56 -36.57 -18.96
N LEU A 426 -19.40 -36.58 -19.60
CA LEU A 426 -18.22 -37.31 -19.14
C LEU A 426 -17.23 -36.35 -18.44
N ALA A 427 -17.00 -35.17 -19.03
CA ALA A 427 -16.02 -34.22 -18.53
C ALA A 427 -16.35 -33.59 -17.19
N MET A 428 -17.63 -33.26 -16.94
CA MET A 428 -18.04 -32.59 -15.69
C MET A 428 -17.85 -33.50 -14.46
N PRO A 429 -18.37 -34.75 -14.42
CA PRO A 429 -18.11 -35.62 -13.27
C PRO A 429 -16.62 -35.92 -13.12
N LEU A 430 -15.86 -36.07 -14.21
CA LEU A 430 -14.41 -36.29 -14.14
C LEU A 430 -13.69 -35.11 -13.48
N ARG A 431 -14.04 -33.87 -13.86
CA ARG A 431 -13.51 -32.67 -13.21
C ARG A 431 -13.78 -32.63 -11.71
N VAL A 432 -15.02 -32.91 -11.32
CA VAL A 432 -15.42 -32.94 -9.90
C VAL A 432 -14.67 -34.04 -9.14
N MET A 433 -14.52 -35.22 -9.72
CA MET A 433 -13.73 -36.30 -9.11
C MET A 433 -12.26 -35.91 -8.89
N LEU A 434 -11.69 -35.19 -9.82
CA LEU A 434 -10.28 -34.83 -9.77
C LEU A 434 -9.98 -33.56 -8.97
N THR A 435 -10.86 -32.55 -8.99
CA THR A 435 -10.62 -31.25 -8.43
C THR A 435 -11.65 -30.74 -7.43
N GLY A 436 -12.78 -31.41 -7.30
CA GLY A 436 -13.91 -30.91 -6.52
C GLY A 436 -14.63 -29.72 -7.15
N GLN A 437 -14.34 -29.40 -8.41
CA GLN A 437 -14.87 -28.21 -9.10
C GLN A 437 -15.45 -28.53 -10.46
N THR A 438 -16.42 -27.74 -10.90
CA THR A 438 -17.02 -27.85 -12.24
C THR A 438 -16.31 -26.99 -13.29
N GLN A 439 -15.66 -25.90 -12.84
CA GLN A 439 -14.91 -24.98 -13.71
C GLN A 439 -13.40 -25.18 -13.53
N THR A 440 -12.75 -25.68 -14.57
CA THR A 440 -11.33 -25.99 -14.62
C THR A 440 -10.79 -25.65 -16.03
N PRO A 441 -9.47 -25.67 -16.25
CA PRO A 441 -8.92 -25.78 -17.60
C PRO A 441 -9.50 -26.96 -18.38
N SER A 442 -9.09 -27.14 -19.63
CA SER A 442 -9.55 -28.28 -20.44
C SER A 442 -9.27 -29.59 -19.73
N VAL A 443 -10.23 -30.53 -19.80
CA VAL A 443 -10.17 -31.76 -19.01
C VAL A 443 -9.00 -32.68 -19.37
N ASP A 444 -8.60 -32.68 -20.62
CA ASP A 444 -7.44 -33.43 -21.14
C ASP A 444 -6.11 -32.90 -20.59
N ALA A 445 -5.91 -31.58 -20.63
CA ALA A 445 -4.74 -30.92 -20.05
C ALA A 445 -4.70 -31.10 -18.52
N LEU A 446 -5.85 -31.00 -17.86
CA LEU A 446 -5.98 -31.22 -16.44
C LEU A 446 -5.59 -32.66 -16.05
N VAL A 447 -6.15 -33.67 -16.73
CA VAL A 447 -5.86 -35.09 -16.48
C VAL A 447 -4.37 -35.39 -16.72
N ALA A 448 -3.80 -34.87 -17.81
CA ALA A 448 -2.40 -35.10 -18.16
C ALA A 448 -1.42 -34.59 -17.11
N LEU A 449 -1.82 -33.56 -16.34
CA LEU A 449 -0.99 -32.96 -15.31
C LEU A 449 -0.97 -33.79 -14.02
N PHE A 450 -2.07 -34.49 -13.68
CA PHE A 450 -2.08 -35.40 -12.56
C PHE A 450 -1.23 -36.66 -12.80
N PRO A 451 -0.61 -37.21 -11.73
CA PRO A 451 -0.07 -38.57 -11.81
C PRO A 451 -1.19 -39.58 -12.21
N ARG A 452 -0.87 -40.49 -13.13
CA ARG A 452 -1.82 -41.50 -13.62
C ARG A 452 -2.54 -42.23 -12.48
N GLU A 453 -1.75 -42.69 -11.51
CA GLU A 453 -2.24 -43.48 -10.36
C GLU A 453 -3.28 -42.70 -9.55
N MET A 454 -3.03 -41.39 -9.39
CA MET A 454 -3.97 -40.52 -8.65
C MET A 454 -5.29 -40.34 -9.41
N VAL A 455 -5.25 -40.19 -10.72
CA VAL A 455 -6.45 -40.12 -11.57
C VAL A 455 -7.28 -41.42 -11.46
N LEU A 456 -6.63 -42.56 -11.62
CA LEU A 456 -7.30 -43.86 -11.51
C LEU A 456 -7.90 -44.05 -10.12
N GLN A 457 -7.15 -43.77 -9.07
CA GLN A 457 -7.64 -43.90 -7.68
C GLN A 457 -8.85 -43.00 -7.43
N ARG A 458 -8.83 -41.73 -7.89
CA ARG A 458 -9.95 -40.82 -7.69
C ARG A 458 -11.19 -41.23 -8.45
N ILE A 459 -11.06 -41.73 -9.69
CA ILE A 459 -12.19 -42.25 -10.46
C ILE A 459 -12.79 -43.49 -9.77
N GLU A 460 -11.97 -44.48 -9.48
CA GLU A 460 -12.41 -45.74 -8.87
C GLU A 460 -13.09 -45.53 -7.52
N ARG A 461 -12.49 -44.75 -6.65
CA ARG A 461 -13.05 -44.44 -5.32
C ARG A 461 -14.40 -43.75 -5.38
N ASN A 462 -14.60 -42.82 -6.29
CA ASN A 462 -15.87 -42.12 -6.43
C ASN A 462 -16.95 -42.95 -7.11
N LEU A 463 -16.58 -43.87 -8.01
CA LEU A 463 -17.52 -44.82 -8.64
C LEU A 463 -17.92 -45.94 -7.70
N ALA A 464 -17.04 -46.40 -6.80
CA ALA A 464 -17.34 -47.41 -5.81
C ALA A 464 -18.46 -46.99 -4.83
N LYS A 465 -18.52 -45.73 -4.47
CA LYS A 465 -19.57 -45.17 -3.61
C LYS A 465 -20.96 -45.16 -4.26
N LYS A 466 -21.07 -45.41 -5.57
CA LYS A 466 -22.31 -45.38 -6.33
C LYS A 466 -22.85 -46.78 -6.65
N THR A 467 -22.12 -47.83 -6.31
CA THR A 467 -22.52 -49.21 -6.48
C THR A 467 -22.87 -49.91 -5.17
N ALA A 468 -22.74 -49.20 -4.06
CA ALA A 468 -23.21 -49.59 -2.74
C ALA A 468 -24.53 -48.87 -2.39
#